data_d38331a376131708539b3bc48fcb84c9
#
_entry.id   d38331a376131708539b3bc48fcb84c9
#
_cell.length_a   1.000
_cell.length_b   1.000
_cell.length_c   1.000
_cell.angle_alpha   90.00
_cell.angle_beta   90.00
_cell.angle_gamma   90.00
#
_symmetry.space_group_name_H-M   'P 1'
#
loop_
_entity.id
_entity.type
_entity.pdbx_description
1 polymer ?
#
loop_
_entity_poly.entity_id
_entity_poly.type
_entity_poly.pdbx_seq_one_letter_code
_entity_poly.pdbx_strand_id
1 'polypeptide(L)'
;MAPRSNRRQEILQAFALMLETHPGTRITTAALAEQVGVSEAALYRHFPSKAKMLEGLIEFIEEALFTRIKRIVAEEPTAERRCRTIAWLLLSFAERNPGMARLLVGDALLGETERLRNRIRQLFDRLETQFRQILREWSATRVPAPALGSTAGANLMLSAAEGRINQFVRSEFRALPTAGWDEQWTALERAVFS
;
A
#
# COMPACT_ATOMS: atom_id res chain seq x y z
N MET A 1 -3.23 14.59 -30.37
CA MET A 1 -3.55 13.21 -29.92
C MET A 1 -2.54 12.84 -28.86
N ALA A 2 -2.94 12.78 -27.56
CA ALA A 2 -2.03 12.42 -26.48
C ALA A 2 -1.48 10.99 -26.71
N PRO A 3 -0.20 10.72 -26.43
CA PRO A 3 0.38 9.39 -26.61
C PRO A 3 -0.39 8.35 -25.76
N ARG A 4 -0.55 7.14 -26.28
CA ARG A 4 -1.32 6.03 -25.62
C ARG A 4 -0.92 5.77 -24.16
N SER A 5 0.31 6.04 -23.78
CA SER A 5 0.83 5.92 -22.41
C SER A 5 0.17 6.93 -21.45
N ASN A 6 -0.06 8.17 -21.90
CA ASN A 6 -0.64 9.22 -21.07
C ASN A 6 -2.12 8.92 -20.74
N ARG A 7 -2.91 8.48 -21.73
CA ARG A 7 -4.34 8.21 -21.53
C ARG A 7 -4.61 7.05 -20.56
N ARG A 8 -3.79 6.00 -20.60
CA ARG A 8 -3.89 4.89 -19.64
C ARG A 8 -3.66 5.37 -18.21
N GLN A 9 -2.68 6.25 -18.01
CA GLN A 9 -2.37 6.83 -16.71
C GLN A 9 -3.49 7.78 -16.24
N GLU A 10 -4.04 8.61 -17.13
CA GLU A 10 -5.17 9.50 -16.82
C GLU A 10 -6.39 8.71 -16.34
N ILE A 11 -6.70 7.57 -16.97
CA ILE A 11 -7.80 6.69 -16.56
C ILE A 11 -7.55 6.14 -15.13
N LEU A 12 -6.34 5.69 -14.84
CA LEU A 12 -6.01 5.17 -13.51
C LEU A 12 -6.04 6.27 -12.44
N GLN A 13 -5.59 7.48 -12.75
CA GLN A 13 -5.66 8.62 -11.84
C GLN A 13 -7.11 9.03 -11.56
N ALA A 14 -7.95 9.11 -12.58
CA ALA A 14 -9.38 9.40 -12.40
C ALA A 14 -10.05 8.30 -11.56
N PHE A 15 -9.71 7.03 -11.78
CA PHE A 15 -10.27 5.94 -11.02
C PHE A 15 -9.84 5.99 -9.54
N ALA A 16 -8.56 6.27 -9.26
CA ALA A 16 -8.07 6.46 -7.89
C ALA A 16 -8.79 7.62 -7.19
N LEU A 17 -8.99 8.75 -7.88
CA LEU A 17 -9.75 9.89 -7.36
C LEU A 17 -11.21 9.53 -7.08
N MET A 18 -11.86 8.77 -7.94
CA MET A 18 -13.24 8.32 -7.70
C MET A 18 -13.32 7.36 -6.50
N LEU A 19 -12.32 6.49 -6.29
CA LEU A 19 -12.24 5.66 -5.09
C LEU A 19 -12.11 6.49 -3.81
N GLU A 20 -11.42 7.63 -3.88
CA GLU A 20 -11.28 8.56 -2.76
C GLU A 20 -12.59 9.33 -2.49
N THR A 21 -13.17 9.92 -3.53
CA THR A 21 -14.30 10.87 -3.39
C THR A 21 -15.67 10.21 -3.21
N HIS A 22 -15.79 8.90 -3.49
CA HIS A 22 -17.04 8.14 -3.38
C HIS A 22 -16.86 6.91 -2.48
N PRO A 23 -16.61 7.09 -1.16
CA PRO A 23 -16.49 5.97 -0.24
C PRO A 23 -17.81 5.19 -0.16
N GLY A 24 -17.71 3.85 -0.13
CA GLY A 24 -18.89 2.97 -0.06
C GLY A 24 -19.71 2.84 -1.35
N THR A 25 -19.43 3.62 -2.38
CA THR A 25 -20.18 3.58 -3.64
C THR A 25 -19.47 2.69 -4.68
N ARG A 26 -20.24 1.88 -5.38
CA ARG A 26 -19.72 1.07 -6.49
C ARG A 26 -19.45 1.95 -7.70
N ILE A 27 -18.18 2.13 -8.05
CA ILE A 27 -17.79 2.87 -9.26
C ILE A 27 -18.13 2.03 -10.49
N THR A 28 -18.92 2.59 -11.40
CA THR A 28 -19.25 1.97 -12.69
C THR A 28 -18.29 2.43 -13.77
N THR A 29 -18.15 1.63 -14.84
CA THR A 29 -17.34 2.02 -16.02
C THR A 29 -17.93 3.22 -16.76
N ALA A 30 -19.25 3.35 -16.77
CA ALA A 30 -19.93 4.53 -17.33
C ALA A 30 -19.54 5.82 -16.60
N ALA A 31 -19.63 5.84 -15.26
CA ALA A 31 -19.24 7.00 -14.45
C ALA A 31 -17.73 7.33 -14.60
N LEU A 32 -16.88 6.31 -14.70
CA LEU A 32 -15.44 6.53 -14.94
C LEU A 32 -15.18 7.10 -16.35
N ALA A 33 -15.88 6.61 -17.37
CA ALA A 33 -15.77 7.12 -18.74
C ALA A 33 -16.19 8.60 -18.82
N GLU A 34 -17.29 8.95 -18.14
CA GLU A 34 -17.76 10.34 -18.00
C GLU A 34 -16.71 11.22 -17.30
N GLN A 35 -16.15 10.76 -16.17
CA GLN A 35 -15.12 11.47 -15.40
C GLN A 35 -13.85 11.74 -16.23
N VAL A 36 -13.48 10.81 -17.10
CA VAL A 36 -12.28 10.93 -17.99
C VAL A 36 -12.61 11.72 -19.27
N GLY A 37 -13.89 11.96 -19.56
CA GLY A 37 -14.33 12.62 -20.79
C GLY A 37 -14.16 11.75 -22.04
N VAL A 38 -14.46 10.45 -21.94
CA VAL A 38 -14.38 9.48 -23.06
C VAL A 38 -15.64 8.62 -23.11
N SER A 39 -15.88 7.94 -24.24
CA SER A 39 -16.89 6.89 -24.28
C SER A 39 -16.44 5.62 -23.54
N GLU A 40 -17.38 4.82 -23.04
CA GLU A 40 -17.05 3.50 -22.45
C GLU A 40 -16.29 2.61 -23.45
N ALA A 41 -16.64 2.65 -24.74
CA ALA A 41 -15.92 1.92 -25.77
C ALA A 41 -14.45 2.36 -25.89
N ALA A 42 -14.18 3.67 -25.71
CA ALA A 42 -12.80 4.17 -25.66
C ALA A 42 -12.06 3.74 -24.39
N LEU A 43 -12.74 3.69 -23.24
CA LEU A 43 -12.20 3.19 -22.00
C LEU A 43 -11.78 1.71 -22.12
N TYR A 44 -12.67 0.87 -22.68
CA TYR A 44 -12.40 -0.56 -22.89
C TYR A 44 -11.27 -0.86 -23.88
N ARG A 45 -10.93 0.06 -24.78
CA ARG A 45 -9.73 -0.08 -25.62
C ARG A 45 -8.43 0.02 -24.84
N HIS A 46 -8.43 0.73 -23.69
CA HIS A 46 -7.27 0.84 -22.81
C HIS A 46 -7.25 -0.24 -21.72
N PHE A 47 -8.44 -0.59 -21.21
CA PHE A 47 -8.61 -1.59 -20.16
C PHE A 47 -9.81 -2.47 -20.49
N PRO A 48 -9.60 -3.75 -20.82
CA PRO A 48 -10.67 -4.67 -21.26
C PRO A 48 -11.76 -4.93 -20.21
N SER A 49 -11.52 -4.55 -18.95
CA SER A 49 -12.49 -4.68 -17.86
C SER A 49 -12.14 -3.77 -16.69
N LYS A 50 -13.11 -3.55 -15.79
CA LYS A 50 -12.87 -2.85 -14.51
C LYS A 50 -11.80 -3.58 -13.67
N ALA A 51 -11.82 -4.91 -13.65
CA ALA A 51 -10.79 -5.70 -12.95
C ALA A 51 -9.38 -5.39 -13.48
N LYS A 52 -9.22 -5.15 -14.79
CA LYS A 52 -7.92 -4.76 -15.37
C LYS A 52 -7.48 -3.34 -15.00
N MET A 53 -8.42 -2.45 -14.72
CA MET A 53 -8.10 -1.13 -14.17
C MET A 53 -7.63 -1.24 -12.71
N LEU A 54 -8.32 -2.04 -11.90
CA LEU A 54 -7.92 -2.33 -10.53
C LEU A 54 -6.56 -3.02 -10.47
N GLU A 55 -6.28 -3.98 -11.36
CA GLU A 55 -4.95 -4.57 -11.51
C GLU A 55 -3.89 -3.50 -11.82
N GLY A 56 -4.19 -2.54 -12.69
CA GLY A 56 -3.28 -1.44 -13.02
C GLY A 56 -3.00 -0.52 -11.82
N LEU A 57 -4.00 -0.26 -10.96
CA LEU A 57 -3.78 0.49 -9.72
C LEU A 57 -2.92 -0.30 -8.73
N ILE A 58 -3.15 -1.62 -8.59
CA ILE A 58 -2.32 -2.47 -7.72
C ILE A 58 -0.88 -2.52 -8.24
N GLU A 59 -0.67 -2.63 -9.55
CA GLU A 59 0.67 -2.55 -10.18
C GLU A 59 1.38 -1.24 -9.82
N PHE A 60 0.67 -0.13 -9.90
CA PHE A 60 1.23 1.17 -9.53
C PHE A 60 1.63 1.20 -8.04
N ILE A 61 0.80 0.68 -7.14
CA ILE A 61 1.11 0.59 -5.70
C ILE A 61 2.38 -0.25 -5.48
N GLU A 62 2.44 -1.43 -6.09
CA GLU A 62 3.60 -2.34 -6.00
C GLU A 62 4.88 -1.66 -6.48
N GLU A 63 4.86 -1.04 -7.66
CA GLU A 63 6.00 -0.35 -8.23
C GLU A 63 6.45 0.82 -7.36
N ALA A 64 5.50 1.66 -6.91
CA ALA A 64 5.77 2.82 -6.07
C ALA A 64 6.40 2.44 -4.73
N LEU A 65 5.92 1.38 -4.09
CA LEU A 65 6.44 0.93 -2.79
C LEU A 65 7.77 0.18 -2.96
N PHE A 66 7.83 -0.87 -3.78
CA PHE A 66 8.99 -1.74 -3.83
C PHE A 66 10.22 -1.11 -4.49
N THR A 67 10.05 -0.15 -5.41
CA THR A 67 11.16 0.64 -5.93
C THR A 67 11.83 1.46 -4.83
N ARG A 68 11.02 2.10 -3.96
CA ARG A 68 11.53 2.88 -2.83
C ARG A 68 12.10 1.99 -1.72
N ILE A 69 11.47 0.87 -1.43
CA ILE A 69 11.98 -0.10 -0.43
C ILE A 69 13.37 -0.60 -0.81
N LYS A 70 13.62 -0.93 -2.08
CA LYS A 70 14.96 -1.31 -2.56
C LYS A 70 16.01 -0.24 -2.25
N ARG A 71 15.67 1.03 -2.47
CA ARG A 71 16.56 2.16 -2.16
C ARG A 71 16.78 2.31 -0.66
N ILE A 72 15.72 2.25 0.14
CA ILE A 72 15.81 2.32 1.60
C ILE A 72 16.76 1.24 2.13
N VAL A 73 16.62 0.00 1.68
CA VAL A 73 17.47 -1.12 2.12
C VAL A 73 18.94 -0.90 1.74
N ALA A 74 19.19 -0.26 0.60
CA ALA A 74 20.55 0.02 0.14
C ALA A 74 21.19 1.25 0.82
N GLU A 75 20.40 2.28 1.11
CA GLU A 75 20.88 3.59 1.57
C GLU A 75 20.87 3.73 3.11
N GLU A 76 19.88 3.12 3.80
CA GLU A 76 19.80 3.22 5.26
C GLU A 76 20.79 2.29 5.96
N PRO A 77 21.60 2.81 6.90
CA PRO A 77 22.73 2.06 7.44
C PRO A 77 22.36 1.00 8.46
N THR A 78 21.24 1.18 9.20
CA THR A 78 20.85 0.27 10.30
C THR A 78 19.51 -0.40 10.05
N ALA A 79 19.30 -1.56 10.67
CA ALA A 79 18.05 -2.31 10.57
C ALA A 79 16.86 -1.52 11.11
N GLU A 80 17.05 -0.82 12.22
CA GLU A 80 16.06 0.03 12.87
C GLU A 80 15.58 1.14 11.91
N ARG A 81 16.53 1.84 11.27
CA ARG A 81 16.22 2.87 10.28
C ARG A 81 15.54 2.32 9.04
N ARG A 82 16.01 1.18 8.53
CA ARG A 82 15.37 0.50 7.38
C ARG A 82 13.91 0.19 7.67
N CYS A 83 13.64 -0.45 8.81
CA CYS A 83 12.27 -0.80 9.20
C CYS A 83 11.40 0.44 9.42
N ARG A 84 11.92 1.47 10.13
CA ARG A 84 11.20 2.72 10.35
C ARG A 84 10.82 3.42 9.05
N THR A 85 11.78 3.54 8.14
CA THR A 85 11.59 4.24 6.86
C THR A 85 10.64 3.47 5.94
N ILE A 86 10.67 2.12 5.95
CA ILE A 86 9.71 1.30 5.21
C ILE A 86 8.29 1.45 5.78
N ALA A 87 8.12 1.37 7.09
CA ALA A 87 6.81 1.57 7.73
C ALA A 87 6.26 2.97 7.45
N TRP A 88 7.09 4.02 7.60
CA TRP A 88 6.74 5.39 7.26
C TRP A 88 6.35 5.56 5.78
N LEU A 89 7.09 4.92 4.87
CA LEU A 89 6.76 4.93 3.43
C LEU A 89 5.36 4.38 3.19
N LEU A 90 5.00 3.26 3.81
CA LEU A 90 3.69 2.63 3.65
C LEU A 90 2.57 3.53 4.16
N LEU A 91 2.73 4.11 5.36
CA LEU A 91 1.74 5.02 5.96
C LEU A 91 1.58 6.31 5.15
N SER A 92 2.70 6.95 4.78
CA SER A 92 2.69 8.19 4.01
C SER A 92 2.18 7.98 2.57
N PHE A 93 2.39 6.79 1.99
CA PHE A 93 1.80 6.43 0.70
C PHE A 93 0.27 6.35 0.82
N ALA A 94 -0.25 5.66 1.82
CA ALA A 94 -1.70 5.54 2.05
C ALA A 94 -2.34 6.92 2.29
N GLU A 95 -1.71 7.77 3.10
CA GLU A 95 -2.18 9.13 3.40
C GLU A 95 -2.29 10.01 2.16
N ARG A 96 -1.28 9.95 1.29
CA ARG A 96 -1.24 10.73 0.04
C ARG A 96 -2.11 10.16 -1.08
N ASN A 97 -2.60 8.93 -0.93
CA ASN A 97 -3.37 8.23 -1.94
C ASN A 97 -4.57 7.51 -1.30
N PRO A 98 -5.58 8.27 -0.77
CA PRO A 98 -6.69 7.69 -0.03
C PRO A 98 -7.49 6.65 -0.82
N GLY A 99 -7.71 6.88 -2.12
CA GLY A 99 -8.35 5.92 -3.00
C GLY A 99 -7.57 4.59 -3.13
N MET A 100 -6.23 4.66 -3.11
CA MET A 100 -5.38 3.47 -3.12
C MET A 100 -5.31 2.80 -1.74
N ALA A 101 -5.45 3.56 -0.64
CA ALA A 101 -5.56 3.00 0.70
C ALA A 101 -6.78 2.06 0.82
N ARG A 102 -7.90 2.38 0.14
CA ARG A 102 -9.07 1.49 0.06
C ARG A 102 -8.79 0.16 -0.65
N LEU A 103 -7.89 0.16 -1.64
CA LEU A 103 -7.41 -1.10 -2.25
C LEU A 103 -6.57 -1.90 -1.27
N LEU A 104 -5.67 -1.24 -0.54
CA LEU A 104 -4.80 -1.90 0.45
C LEU A 104 -5.59 -2.60 1.55
N VAL A 105 -6.67 -1.98 2.05
CA VAL A 105 -7.53 -2.61 3.09
C VAL A 105 -8.58 -3.56 2.49
N GLY A 106 -8.67 -3.68 1.16
CA GLY A 106 -9.62 -4.55 0.48
C GLY A 106 -11.04 -4.01 0.35
N ASP A 107 -11.33 -2.84 0.90
CA ASP A 107 -12.66 -2.20 0.85
C ASP A 107 -13.13 -1.96 -0.60
N ALA A 108 -12.26 -1.42 -1.44
CA ALA A 108 -12.55 -1.19 -2.86
C ALA A 108 -12.65 -2.49 -3.70
N LEU A 109 -12.32 -3.63 -3.12
CA LEU A 109 -12.35 -4.95 -3.78
C LEU A 109 -13.57 -5.80 -3.39
N LEU A 110 -14.52 -5.24 -2.64
CA LEU A 110 -15.77 -5.91 -2.29
C LEU A 110 -16.57 -6.23 -3.57
N GLY A 111 -16.93 -7.50 -3.75
CA GLY A 111 -17.62 -7.97 -4.94
C GLY A 111 -16.74 -8.15 -6.19
N GLU A 112 -15.44 -7.87 -6.11
CA GLU A 112 -14.47 -8.13 -7.17
C GLU A 112 -13.88 -9.55 -7.08
N THR A 113 -13.13 -9.95 -8.11
CA THR A 113 -12.56 -11.30 -8.22
C THR A 113 -11.58 -11.62 -7.09
N GLU A 114 -11.54 -12.90 -6.68
CA GLU A 114 -10.57 -13.39 -5.69
C GLU A 114 -9.12 -13.12 -6.10
N ARG A 115 -8.83 -13.14 -7.38
CA ARG A 115 -7.51 -12.83 -7.93
C ARG A 115 -6.98 -11.46 -7.48
N LEU A 116 -7.83 -10.43 -7.46
CA LEU A 116 -7.44 -9.09 -7.01
C LEU A 116 -7.14 -9.07 -5.51
N ARG A 117 -7.98 -9.72 -4.71
CA ARG A 117 -7.75 -9.85 -3.26
C ARG A 117 -6.46 -10.62 -2.97
N ASN A 118 -6.20 -11.69 -3.72
CA ASN A 118 -4.96 -12.46 -3.61
C ASN A 118 -3.73 -11.60 -3.92
N ARG A 119 -3.82 -10.70 -4.89
CA ARG A 119 -2.71 -9.82 -5.25
C ARG A 119 -2.38 -8.82 -4.12
N ILE A 120 -3.39 -8.25 -3.46
CA ILE A 120 -3.17 -7.40 -2.28
C ILE A 120 -2.55 -8.23 -1.15
N ARG A 121 -3.02 -9.46 -0.92
CA ARG A 121 -2.43 -10.38 0.08
C ARG A 121 -0.94 -10.60 -0.20
N GLN A 122 -0.58 -10.93 -1.45
CA GLN A 122 0.81 -11.12 -1.87
C GLN A 122 1.67 -9.85 -1.69
N LEU A 123 1.09 -8.65 -1.87
CA LEU A 123 1.80 -7.39 -1.60
C LEU A 123 2.19 -7.30 -0.12
N PHE A 124 1.27 -7.59 0.80
CA PHE A 124 1.55 -7.58 2.24
C PHE A 124 2.50 -8.71 2.66
N ASP A 125 2.37 -9.91 2.09
CA ASP A 125 3.32 -11.03 2.31
C ASP A 125 4.76 -10.63 1.93
N ARG A 126 4.92 -9.87 0.85
CA ARG A 126 6.22 -9.34 0.42
C ARG A 126 6.75 -8.27 1.37
N LEU A 127 5.89 -7.40 1.90
CA LEU A 127 6.28 -6.40 2.91
C LEU A 127 6.73 -7.09 4.21
N GLU A 128 5.97 -8.07 4.70
CA GLU A 128 6.35 -8.85 5.88
C GLU A 128 7.67 -9.59 5.67
N THR A 129 7.85 -10.18 4.49
CA THR A 129 9.09 -10.86 4.13
C THR A 129 10.28 -9.88 4.15
N GLN A 130 10.09 -8.65 3.70
CA GLN A 130 11.14 -7.62 3.73
C GLN A 130 11.53 -7.26 5.16
N PHE A 131 10.56 -7.01 6.05
CA PHE A 131 10.83 -6.76 7.47
C PHE A 131 11.53 -7.96 8.12
N ARG A 132 11.02 -9.18 7.91
CA ARG A 132 11.59 -10.42 8.45
C ARG A 132 13.03 -10.63 8.00
N GLN A 133 13.37 -10.32 6.76
CA GLN A 133 14.74 -10.44 6.27
C GLN A 133 15.66 -9.44 6.97
N ILE A 134 15.28 -8.17 7.09
CA ILE A 134 16.06 -7.14 7.81
C ILE A 134 16.30 -7.58 9.25
N LEU A 135 15.26 -8.05 9.95
CA LEU A 135 15.37 -8.50 11.34
C LEU A 135 16.22 -9.77 11.49
N ARG A 136 16.15 -10.69 10.53
CA ARG A 136 16.99 -11.90 10.54
C ARG A 136 18.47 -11.54 10.39
N GLU A 137 18.80 -10.66 9.46
CA GLU A 137 20.17 -10.20 9.26
C GLU A 137 20.69 -9.46 10.50
N TRP A 138 19.87 -8.62 11.10
CA TRP A 138 20.20 -7.88 12.31
C TRP A 138 20.41 -8.80 13.51
N SER A 139 19.55 -9.80 13.72
CA SER A 139 19.61 -10.72 14.86
C SER A 139 20.75 -11.74 14.78
N ALA A 140 21.22 -12.06 13.57
CA ALA A 140 22.24 -13.09 13.35
C ALA A 140 23.58 -12.83 14.07
N THR A 141 23.88 -11.55 14.39
CA THR A 141 25.13 -11.12 15.03
C THR A 141 24.93 -10.69 16.50
N ARG A 142 23.73 -10.87 17.08
CA ARG A 142 23.38 -10.39 18.42
C ARG A 142 23.48 -11.48 19.48
N VAL A 143 24.11 -11.11 20.60
CA VAL A 143 24.20 -11.94 21.83
C VAL A 143 23.94 -10.98 23.00
N PRO A 144 22.91 -11.22 23.83
CA PRO A 144 21.92 -12.31 23.74
C PRO A 144 21.00 -12.16 22.49
N ALA A 145 20.28 -13.22 22.16
CA ALA A 145 19.28 -13.17 21.09
C ALA A 145 18.15 -12.20 21.45
N PRO A 146 17.56 -11.49 20.46
CA PRO A 146 16.44 -10.58 20.69
C PRO A 146 15.24 -11.26 21.35
N ALA A 147 14.50 -10.53 22.17
CA ALA A 147 13.30 -11.03 22.84
C ALA A 147 12.21 -11.48 21.86
N LEU A 148 12.08 -10.79 20.72
CA LEU A 148 11.18 -11.16 19.63
C LEU A 148 11.96 -11.77 18.46
N GLY A 149 11.57 -12.97 18.03
CA GLY A 149 12.09 -13.56 16.80
C GLY A 149 11.68 -12.75 15.57
N SER A 150 12.50 -12.84 14.50
CA SER A 150 12.33 -12.04 13.28
C SER A 150 10.92 -12.13 12.65
N THR A 151 10.26 -13.27 12.74
CA THR A 151 8.88 -13.45 12.22
C THR A 151 7.86 -12.68 13.06
N ALA A 152 7.92 -12.78 14.38
CA ALA A 152 7.01 -12.08 15.28
C ALA A 152 7.23 -10.55 15.23
N GLY A 153 8.49 -10.10 15.17
CA GLY A 153 8.84 -8.70 15.02
C GLY A 153 8.34 -8.10 13.70
N ALA A 154 8.52 -8.81 12.58
CA ALA A 154 8.04 -8.38 11.27
C ALA A 154 6.51 -8.26 11.24
N ASN A 155 5.81 -9.26 11.78
CA ASN A 155 4.35 -9.25 11.86
C ASN A 155 3.85 -8.10 12.75
N LEU A 156 4.47 -7.85 13.90
CA LEU A 156 4.11 -6.75 14.80
C LEU A 156 4.22 -5.38 14.11
N MET A 157 5.33 -5.12 13.41
CA MET A 157 5.54 -3.87 12.68
C MET A 157 4.53 -3.68 11.55
N LEU A 158 4.28 -4.73 10.77
CA LEU A 158 3.34 -4.67 9.65
C LEU A 158 1.92 -4.51 10.15
N SER A 159 1.49 -5.28 11.17
CA SER A 159 0.15 -5.19 11.77
C SER A 159 -0.13 -3.79 12.33
N ALA A 160 0.86 -3.12 12.94
CA ALA A 160 0.71 -1.75 13.40
C ALA A 160 0.45 -0.80 12.22
N ALA A 161 1.21 -0.91 11.13
CA ALA A 161 1.02 -0.09 9.94
C ALA A 161 -0.33 -0.37 9.26
N GLU A 162 -0.70 -1.64 9.07
CA GLU A 162 -2.01 -2.04 8.52
C GLU A 162 -3.16 -1.53 9.39
N GLY A 163 -3.06 -1.64 10.71
CA GLY A 163 -4.05 -1.11 11.63
C GLY A 163 -4.27 0.39 11.45
N ARG A 164 -3.21 1.17 11.26
CA ARG A 164 -3.27 2.61 10.98
C ARG A 164 -3.94 2.92 9.65
N ILE A 165 -3.62 2.18 8.59
CA ILE A 165 -4.26 2.35 7.27
C ILE A 165 -5.75 1.98 7.35
N ASN A 166 -6.10 0.91 8.08
CA ASN A 166 -7.50 0.55 8.32
C ASN A 166 -8.26 1.64 9.08
N GLN A 167 -7.67 2.25 10.11
CA GLN A 167 -8.27 3.37 10.84
C GLN A 167 -8.50 4.58 9.92
N PHE A 168 -7.54 4.89 9.06
CA PHE A 168 -7.62 5.97 8.09
C PHE A 168 -8.81 5.78 7.13
N VAL A 169 -8.92 4.62 6.49
CA VAL A 169 -10.02 4.31 5.57
C VAL A 169 -11.36 4.28 6.33
N ARG A 170 -11.43 3.63 7.49
CA ARG A 170 -12.65 3.53 8.30
C ARG A 170 -13.15 4.88 8.81
N SER A 171 -12.25 5.84 9.03
CA SER A 171 -12.59 7.21 9.46
C SER A 171 -12.95 8.14 8.31
N GLU A 172 -13.12 7.61 7.09
CA GLU A 172 -13.26 8.41 5.88
C GLU A 172 -12.11 9.42 5.72
N PHE A 173 -10.90 8.91 5.89
CA PHE A 173 -9.63 9.62 5.71
C PHE A 173 -9.34 10.74 6.73
N ARG A 174 -10.07 10.78 7.86
CA ARG A 174 -9.87 11.81 8.91
C ARG A 174 -8.76 11.46 9.89
N ALA A 175 -8.62 10.19 10.24
CA ALA A 175 -7.57 9.72 11.14
C ALA A 175 -6.28 9.42 10.35
N LEU A 176 -5.42 10.43 10.19
CA LEU A 176 -4.21 10.32 9.38
C LEU A 176 -3.30 9.18 9.88
N PRO A 177 -2.83 8.28 9.01
CA PRO A 177 -2.03 7.12 9.42
C PRO A 177 -0.65 7.51 9.94
N THR A 178 -0.13 8.69 9.58
CA THR A 178 1.16 9.19 10.06
C THR A 178 1.07 9.95 11.38
N ALA A 179 -0.13 10.37 11.81
CA ALA A 179 -0.29 11.15 13.05
C ALA A 179 0.10 10.34 14.29
N GLY A 180 1.03 10.85 15.11
CA GLY A 180 1.56 10.17 16.30
C GLY A 180 2.38 8.91 16.02
N TRP A 181 2.77 8.67 14.77
CA TRP A 181 3.54 7.47 14.40
C TRP A 181 4.91 7.41 15.06
N ASP A 182 5.59 8.52 15.27
CA ASP A 182 6.92 8.54 15.89
C ASP A 182 6.92 7.99 17.31
N GLU A 183 5.88 8.30 18.10
CA GLU A 183 5.72 7.76 19.46
C GLU A 183 5.44 6.25 19.41
N GLN A 184 4.55 5.81 18.52
CA GLN A 184 4.24 4.39 18.34
C GLN A 184 5.46 3.63 17.82
N TRP A 185 6.19 4.21 16.87
CA TRP A 185 7.43 3.62 16.38
C TRP A 185 8.46 3.41 17.49
N THR A 186 8.63 4.39 18.36
CA THR A 186 9.56 4.27 19.52
C THR A 186 9.21 3.08 20.41
N ALA A 187 7.92 2.81 20.63
CA ALA A 187 7.48 1.64 21.39
C ALA A 187 7.73 0.32 20.63
N LEU A 188 7.42 0.30 19.32
CA LEU A 188 7.69 -0.86 18.45
C LEU A 188 9.18 -1.17 18.36
N GLU A 189 10.01 -0.15 18.18
CA GLU A 189 11.46 -0.28 18.11
C GLU A 189 12.04 -0.90 19.37
N ARG A 190 11.62 -0.42 20.56
CA ARG A 190 12.02 -1.02 21.84
C ARG A 190 11.60 -2.47 21.97
N ALA A 191 10.39 -2.83 21.50
CA ALA A 191 9.90 -4.20 21.60
C ALA A 191 10.61 -5.16 20.64
N VAL A 192 11.03 -4.68 19.48
CA VAL A 192 11.57 -5.53 18.41
C VAL A 192 13.09 -5.57 18.40
N PHE A 193 13.75 -4.47 18.77
CA PHE A 193 15.21 -4.32 18.72
C PHE A 193 15.89 -4.32 20.10
N SER A 194 15.17 -4.78 21.12
CA SER A 194 15.73 -4.98 22.48
C SER A 194 16.52 -6.28 22.61
#